data_e14e763f3216e3bee408df0b33e7331b
#
_entry.id   e14e763f3216e3bee408df0b33e7331b
#
_cell.length_a   1.000
_cell.length_b   1.000
_cell.length_c   1.000
_cell.angle_alpha   90.00
_cell.angle_beta   90.00
_cell.angle_gamma   90.00
#
_symmetry.space_group_name_H-M   'P 1'
#
loop_
_entity.id
_entity.type
_entity.pdbx_description
1 polymer ?
#
loop_
_entity_poly.entity_id
_entity_poly.type
_entity_poly.pdbx_seq_one_letter_code
_entity_poly.pdbx_strand_id
1 'polypeptide(L)'
;MAAAAVRPEGRAADGLPEGRECRGDGRPGKEDRKEDFMSYTALYRKFRPDTFEDVKGQDHIVTTLKNQIRAERIGHAYLFCGTRGTGKTTVAKILARAVNCEHPVDGSPCNECETCRAIRSGASMNVIEIDAASNNGVDNIREIREEVAYRPTEGKYKVYIIDEVHMLSTGAFNALLKTLEEPPSYVIFILATTEAHRIPVTILSRCQRYDFRRISIDTITARLRELMEEEQISVEDKALRYVAKAGDGSMRDALSLLDQCIAFYLGETLTYDKVLEVLGTVDNEVFSRLLRKVIAGDVTSCIHILEDLIAGGKELGQFVADFTWYLRNLLLVKTSDRAEDVLDVSSENLMLLKEESSMVDVDTLMRYIRVLSDLSGQMRYAAQKRVMVEIGLIKLCKPSMEQNLDSVLDRLRILEEKVENGIPMAPPTEERGKADLFGQEAKEPEVPEKKPEKAAPEDLQYIKNNWNMIVGQTSGMFKSFLSTAVPKYNGATGENRLYVEFTNDLAQGCAQDPEKKELLEQIIARQTGKSVEVEMVVRRLDAPRELAEISVDDILKKEVHMDVVVEEEPEDE
;
A
#
# COMPACT_ATOMS: atom_id res chain seq x y z
N MET A 1 37.48 -28.25 24.57
CA MET A 1 38.76 -27.60 24.94
C MET A 1 38.44 -26.29 25.61
N ALA A 2 38.77 -26.21 26.89
CA ALA A 2 38.51 -25.10 27.79
C ALA A 2 39.59 -24.02 27.68
N ALA A 3 39.21 -22.78 27.90
CA ALA A 3 40.08 -21.71 28.38
C ALA A 3 39.16 -20.64 28.97
N ALA A 4 38.88 -20.56 30.22
CA ALA A 4 39.69 -20.12 31.35
C ALA A 4 39.72 -18.59 31.49
N ALA A 5 38.99 -18.14 32.50
CA ALA A 5 38.91 -16.78 33.04
C ALA A 5 40.23 -16.37 33.73
N VAL A 6 40.56 -15.08 33.69
CA VAL A 6 41.56 -14.49 34.59
C VAL A 6 40.98 -13.22 35.21
N ARG A 7 40.79 -13.26 36.55
CA ARG A 7 40.73 -12.10 37.46
C ARG A 7 42.15 -11.72 37.90
N PRO A 8 42.41 -10.47 38.28
CA PRO A 8 43.37 -10.20 39.35
C PRO A 8 42.72 -9.58 40.58
N GLU A 9 43.04 -10.16 41.72
CA GLU A 9 42.96 -9.66 43.10
C GLU A 9 43.91 -8.46 43.24
N GLY A 10 43.60 -7.37 43.95
CA GLY A 10 43.55 -7.24 45.38
C GLY A 10 44.83 -6.56 45.91
N ARG A 11 44.73 -5.36 46.47
CA ARG A 11 45.60 -4.91 47.56
C ARG A 11 44.87 -3.86 48.40
N ALA A 12 44.94 -4.12 49.70
CA ALA A 12 44.38 -3.33 50.78
C ALA A 12 45.37 -2.30 51.37
N ALA A 13 44.79 -1.39 52.09
CA ALA A 13 45.20 -0.79 53.37
C ALA A 13 46.04 0.52 53.33
N ASP A 14 45.52 1.41 54.03
CA ASP A 14 46.00 2.20 55.20
C ASP A 14 45.93 3.72 55.05
N GLY A 15 45.35 4.33 56.10
CA GLY A 15 45.78 5.62 56.62
C GLY A 15 44.78 6.76 56.66
N LEU A 16 43.94 6.82 57.67
CA LEU A 16 43.39 8.06 58.20
C LEU A 16 44.50 8.94 58.78
N PRO A 17 44.38 10.29 58.71
CA PRO A 17 44.22 10.98 59.97
C PRO A 17 43.13 12.09 60.00
N GLU A 18 42.67 12.30 61.21
CA GLU A 18 41.66 13.22 61.71
C GLU A 18 41.98 14.72 61.51
N GLY A 19 40.93 15.50 61.37
CA GLY A 19 40.80 16.78 62.05
C GLY A 19 41.32 18.04 61.39
N ARG A 20 40.36 18.83 60.80
CA ARG A 20 40.36 20.31 61.00
C ARG A 20 38.96 20.87 60.67
N GLU A 21 38.35 21.40 61.75
CA GLU A 21 37.24 22.35 61.68
C GLU A 21 37.65 23.58 60.87
N CYS A 22 36.87 23.98 59.88
CA CYS A 22 36.86 25.30 59.32
C CYS A 22 35.44 25.86 59.31
N ARG A 23 35.34 27.00 59.93
CA ARG A 23 34.16 27.84 60.17
C ARG A 23 33.46 28.24 58.90
N GLY A 24 32.13 28.40 59.06
CA GLY A 24 31.19 28.79 58.05
C GLY A 24 31.47 30.13 57.37
N ASP A 25 31.16 30.17 56.09
CA ASP A 25 30.82 31.36 55.36
C ASP A 25 29.48 31.13 54.64
N GLY A 26 28.51 31.94 55.02
CA GLY A 26 27.16 31.94 54.50
C GLY A 26 27.13 32.35 53.04
N ARG A 27 26.79 31.40 52.17
CA ARG A 27 26.26 31.70 50.83
C ARG A 27 24.80 31.30 50.79
N PRO A 28 23.91 32.13 50.20
CA PRO A 28 22.48 31.83 50.15
C PRO A 28 22.26 30.58 49.33
N GLY A 29 21.34 29.74 49.82
CA GLY A 29 20.96 28.48 49.24
C GLY A 29 20.61 28.60 47.75
N LYS A 30 21.26 27.80 46.92
CA LYS A 30 20.74 27.47 45.62
C LYS A 30 19.44 26.69 45.88
N GLU A 31 18.33 27.36 45.65
CA GLU A 31 17.08 26.69 45.39
C GLU A 31 17.34 25.66 44.28
N ASP A 32 17.30 24.40 44.62
CA ASP A 32 17.17 23.31 43.66
C ASP A 32 15.89 23.55 42.88
N ARG A 33 16.00 24.28 41.77
CA ARG A 33 15.03 24.15 40.70
C ARG A 33 15.16 22.72 40.20
N LYS A 34 14.31 21.83 40.70
CA LYS A 34 13.90 20.65 39.96
C LYS A 34 13.27 21.20 38.68
N GLU A 35 14.05 21.33 37.63
CA GLU A 35 13.54 21.38 36.28
C GLU A 35 12.87 20.02 36.09
N ASP A 36 11.55 19.98 36.27
CA ASP A 36 10.73 18.91 35.74
C ASP A 36 11.02 18.87 34.23
N PHE A 37 11.90 17.97 33.82
CA PHE A 37 12.01 17.54 32.46
C PHE A 37 10.67 16.90 32.10
N MET A 38 9.69 17.72 31.75
CA MET A 38 8.46 17.26 31.14
C MET A 38 8.85 16.60 29.83
N SER A 39 8.84 15.27 29.79
CA SER A 39 9.06 14.52 28.57
C SER A 39 8.07 15.02 27.53
N TYR A 40 8.56 15.51 26.41
CA TYR A 40 7.74 15.98 25.31
C TYR A 40 6.74 14.89 24.90
N THR A 41 5.45 15.23 24.90
CA THR A 41 4.38 14.33 24.49
C THR A 41 3.81 14.81 23.16
N ALA A 42 3.86 13.96 22.13
CA ALA A 42 3.35 14.28 20.80
C ALA A 42 1.90 14.75 20.84
N LEU A 43 1.55 15.76 20.04
CA LEU A 43 0.23 16.41 20.02
C LEU A 43 -0.92 15.43 19.89
N TYR A 44 -0.79 14.41 19.03
CA TYR A 44 -1.85 13.40 18.85
C TYR A 44 -2.11 12.52 20.09
N ARG A 45 -1.17 12.47 21.04
CA ARG A 45 -1.34 11.80 22.34
C ARG A 45 -1.87 12.77 23.39
N LYS A 46 -1.28 13.96 23.46
CA LYS A 46 -1.67 15.01 24.42
C LYS A 46 -3.13 15.41 24.26
N PHE A 47 -3.59 15.60 23.01
CA PHE A 47 -4.95 16.03 22.67
C PHE A 47 -5.87 14.90 22.23
N ARG A 48 -5.61 13.70 22.73
CA ARG A 48 -6.53 12.58 22.46
C ARG A 48 -7.85 12.82 23.17
N PRO A 49 -9.00 12.77 22.45
CA PRO A 49 -10.31 12.98 23.05
C PRO A 49 -10.56 12.10 24.28
N ASP A 50 -11.04 12.72 25.35
CA ASP A 50 -11.37 12.05 26.60
C ASP A 50 -12.89 11.89 26.81
N THR A 51 -13.70 12.69 26.11
CA THR A 51 -15.17 12.64 26.15
C THR A 51 -15.72 12.48 24.73
N PHE A 52 -17.01 12.15 24.62
CA PHE A 52 -17.66 12.09 23.30
C PHE A 52 -17.81 13.47 22.65
N GLU A 53 -17.85 14.55 23.44
CA GLU A 53 -17.94 15.94 22.99
C GLU A 53 -16.66 16.39 22.25
N ASP A 54 -15.53 15.84 22.65
CA ASP A 54 -14.23 16.14 22.04
C ASP A 54 -14.03 15.45 20.69
N VAL A 55 -14.84 14.43 20.38
CA VAL A 55 -14.77 13.69 19.12
C VAL A 55 -15.34 14.53 17.99
N LYS A 56 -14.51 14.93 17.04
CA LYS A 56 -14.91 15.78 15.92
C LYS A 56 -15.20 14.94 14.65
N GLY A 57 -16.24 15.33 13.91
CA GLY A 57 -16.56 14.77 12.59
C GLY A 57 -17.20 13.37 12.60
N GLN A 58 -17.60 12.85 13.77
CA GLN A 58 -18.27 11.55 13.92
C GLN A 58 -19.59 11.66 14.69
N ASP A 59 -20.32 12.77 14.53
CA ASP A 59 -21.52 13.09 15.31
C ASP A 59 -22.59 12.01 15.26
N HIS A 60 -22.78 11.37 14.11
CA HIS A 60 -23.74 10.28 13.92
C HIS A 60 -23.44 9.04 14.80
N ILE A 61 -22.15 8.72 14.99
CA ILE A 61 -21.70 7.62 15.85
C ILE A 61 -21.85 8.02 17.31
N VAL A 62 -21.32 9.19 17.66
CA VAL A 62 -21.35 9.74 19.02
C VAL A 62 -22.79 9.82 19.54
N THR A 63 -23.69 10.38 18.75
CA THR A 63 -25.11 10.49 19.12
C THR A 63 -25.75 9.12 19.37
N THR A 64 -25.47 8.14 18.50
CA THR A 64 -26.00 6.78 18.64
C THR A 64 -25.50 6.11 19.90
N LEU A 65 -24.18 6.16 20.17
CA LEU A 65 -23.58 5.55 21.34
C LEU A 65 -24.08 6.21 22.65
N LYS A 66 -24.16 7.55 22.70
CA LYS A 66 -24.71 8.26 23.85
C LYS A 66 -26.17 7.86 24.13
N ASN A 67 -27.00 7.73 23.09
CA ASN A 67 -28.38 7.29 23.24
C ASN A 67 -28.51 5.85 23.76
N GLN A 68 -27.61 4.93 23.32
CA GLN A 68 -27.57 3.56 23.83
C GLN A 68 -27.20 3.52 25.32
N ILE A 69 -26.21 4.32 25.72
CA ILE A 69 -25.78 4.41 27.13
C ILE A 69 -26.94 4.98 28.00
N ARG A 70 -27.57 6.06 27.57
CA ARG A 70 -28.73 6.67 28.30
C ARG A 70 -29.91 5.73 28.40
N ALA A 71 -30.17 4.93 27.37
CA ALA A 71 -31.26 3.97 27.34
C ALA A 71 -30.94 2.64 28.03
N GLU A 72 -29.72 2.48 28.55
CA GLU A 72 -29.17 1.22 29.09
C GLU A 72 -29.29 0.05 28.10
N ARG A 73 -29.26 0.34 26.80
CA ARG A 73 -29.33 -0.65 25.70
C ARG A 73 -27.96 -0.86 25.07
N ILE A 74 -27.02 -1.33 25.86
CA ILE A 74 -25.64 -1.55 25.44
C ILE A 74 -25.55 -2.90 24.71
N GLY A 75 -25.01 -2.91 23.50
CA GLY A 75 -24.76 -4.12 22.74
C GLY A 75 -23.56 -4.91 23.30
N HIS A 76 -23.53 -6.21 23.04
CA HIS A 76 -22.42 -7.07 23.44
C HIS A 76 -21.21 -6.99 22.49
N ALA A 77 -21.40 -6.55 21.21
CA ALA A 77 -20.33 -6.49 20.23
C ALA A 77 -20.52 -5.30 19.27
N TYR A 78 -19.47 -4.52 19.14
CA TYR A 78 -19.37 -3.34 18.27
C TYR A 78 -18.27 -3.56 17.25
N LEU A 79 -18.49 -3.15 16.01
CA LEU A 79 -17.48 -3.16 14.96
C LEU A 79 -17.31 -1.75 14.40
N PHE A 80 -16.17 -1.14 14.66
CA PHE A 80 -15.79 0.19 14.20
C PHE A 80 -14.95 0.07 12.93
N CYS A 81 -15.53 0.47 11.79
CA CYS A 81 -14.91 0.43 10.48
C CYS A 81 -14.53 1.83 10.01
N GLY A 82 -13.44 1.99 9.29
CA GLY A 82 -13.06 3.26 8.66
C GLY A 82 -11.56 3.44 8.53
N THR A 83 -11.13 4.45 7.79
CA THR A 83 -9.70 4.71 7.53
C THR A 83 -8.93 4.98 8.83
N ARG A 84 -7.59 4.87 8.75
CA ARG A 84 -6.70 5.15 9.89
C ARG A 84 -6.90 6.58 10.39
N GLY A 85 -6.73 6.81 11.69
CA GLY A 85 -6.71 8.15 12.28
C GLY A 85 -8.06 8.86 12.40
N THR A 86 -9.19 8.20 12.08
CA THR A 86 -10.56 8.76 12.17
C THR A 86 -11.18 8.68 13.57
N GLY A 87 -10.47 8.12 14.56
CA GLY A 87 -10.91 8.10 15.95
C GLY A 87 -11.49 6.77 16.46
N LYS A 88 -11.46 5.67 15.69
CA LYS A 88 -12.01 4.36 16.07
C LYS A 88 -11.59 3.90 17.47
N THR A 89 -10.29 3.75 17.70
CA THR A 89 -9.73 3.30 19.00
C THR A 89 -10.00 4.31 20.12
N THR A 90 -10.06 5.60 19.79
CA THR A 90 -10.37 6.67 20.76
C THR A 90 -11.80 6.54 21.23
N VAL A 91 -12.77 6.43 20.30
CA VAL A 91 -14.18 6.24 20.64
C VAL A 91 -14.40 4.91 21.37
N ALA A 92 -13.66 3.84 21.00
CA ALA A 92 -13.69 2.57 21.74
C ALA A 92 -13.31 2.75 23.21
N LYS A 93 -12.23 3.50 23.48
CA LYS A 93 -11.79 3.81 24.85
C LYS A 93 -12.77 4.70 25.62
N ILE A 94 -13.37 5.67 24.96
CA ILE A 94 -14.40 6.52 25.56
C ILE A 94 -15.63 5.67 25.89
N LEU A 95 -16.09 4.80 24.98
CA LEU A 95 -17.22 3.90 25.21
C LEU A 95 -16.94 2.96 26.39
N ALA A 96 -15.75 2.33 26.44
CA ALA A 96 -15.36 1.44 27.53
C ALA A 96 -15.38 2.14 28.92
N ARG A 97 -14.96 3.40 28.97
CA ARG A 97 -15.07 4.22 30.18
C ARG A 97 -16.52 4.61 30.50
N ALA A 98 -17.29 5.01 29.50
CA ALA A 98 -18.66 5.48 29.69
C ALA A 98 -19.59 4.39 30.23
N VAL A 99 -19.47 3.14 29.73
CA VAL A 99 -20.28 2.01 30.20
C VAL A 99 -19.93 1.55 31.62
N ASN A 100 -18.71 1.82 32.08
CA ASN A 100 -18.22 1.51 33.41
C ASN A 100 -18.21 2.71 34.37
N CYS A 101 -18.56 3.89 33.89
CA CYS A 101 -18.56 5.11 34.70
C CYS A 101 -19.65 5.06 35.79
N GLU A 102 -19.31 5.46 37.01
CA GLU A 102 -20.25 5.52 38.13
C GLU A 102 -21.23 6.67 37.97
N HIS A 103 -20.78 7.79 37.38
CA HIS A 103 -21.53 9.03 37.23
C HIS A 103 -21.45 9.55 35.79
N PRO A 104 -22.04 8.86 34.80
CA PRO A 104 -21.95 9.31 33.40
C PRO A 104 -22.72 10.63 33.24
N VAL A 105 -22.09 11.60 32.60
CA VAL A 105 -22.72 12.89 32.29
C VAL A 105 -23.17 12.86 30.83
N ASP A 106 -24.44 12.94 30.58
CA ASP A 106 -25.03 12.94 29.22
C ASP A 106 -24.57 11.75 28.34
N GLY A 107 -24.29 10.59 28.95
CA GLY A 107 -23.79 9.41 28.27
C GLY A 107 -22.26 9.42 28.04
N SER A 108 -21.55 10.50 28.39
CA SER A 108 -20.09 10.59 28.40
C SER A 108 -19.50 10.18 29.75
N PRO A 109 -18.26 9.66 29.79
CA PRO A 109 -17.61 9.35 31.06
C PRO A 109 -17.29 10.63 31.85
N CYS A 110 -17.42 10.60 33.18
CA CYS A 110 -17.08 11.76 34.03
C CYS A 110 -15.57 12.03 34.11
N ASN A 111 -14.71 11.04 33.81
CA ASN A 111 -13.25 11.05 33.89
C ASN A 111 -12.66 11.32 35.32
N GLU A 112 -13.49 11.44 36.34
CA GLU A 112 -13.10 11.78 37.72
C GLU A 112 -13.32 10.65 38.72
N CYS A 113 -14.29 9.72 38.50
CA CYS A 113 -14.51 8.60 39.38
C CYS A 113 -13.33 7.62 39.36
N GLU A 114 -13.26 6.76 40.37
CA GLU A 114 -12.17 5.80 40.54
C GLU A 114 -12.03 4.89 39.33
N THR A 115 -13.14 4.34 38.84
CA THR A 115 -13.20 3.49 37.64
C THR A 115 -12.68 4.22 36.39
N CYS A 116 -13.08 5.48 36.17
CA CYS A 116 -12.60 6.25 35.02
C CYS A 116 -11.08 6.51 35.09
N ARG A 117 -10.55 6.82 36.29
CA ARG A 117 -9.12 7.04 36.49
C ARG A 117 -8.31 5.75 36.28
N ALA A 118 -8.80 4.62 36.81
CA ALA A 118 -8.17 3.32 36.64
C ALA A 118 -8.10 2.89 35.16
N ILE A 119 -9.20 3.08 34.40
CA ILE A 119 -9.22 2.78 32.96
C ILE A 119 -8.31 3.73 32.18
N ARG A 120 -8.27 5.02 32.53
CA ARG A 120 -7.42 6.03 31.87
C ARG A 120 -5.94 5.73 32.07
N SER A 121 -5.53 5.32 33.28
CA SER A 121 -4.15 4.97 33.58
C SER A 121 -3.72 3.60 33.05
N GLY A 122 -4.67 2.79 32.51
CA GLY A 122 -4.39 1.43 32.07
C GLY A 122 -4.26 0.42 33.21
N ALA A 123 -4.60 0.81 34.45
CA ALA A 123 -4.52 -0.06 35.63
C ALA A 123 -5.73 -0.99 35.79
N SER A 124 -6.82 -0.72 35.08
CA SER A 124 -8.05 -1.52 35.16
C SER A 124 -7.90 -2.84 34.42
N MET A 125 -8.12 -3.96 35.11
CA MET A 125 -8.19 -5.30 34.52
C MET A 125 -9.50 -5.57 33.76
N ASN A 126 -10.46 -4.65 33.82
CA ASN A 126 -11.76 -4.82 33.16
C ASN A 126 -11.82 -4.24 31.76
N VAL A 127 -10.83 -3.44 31.35
CA VAL A 127 -10.72 -2.92 29.97
C VAL A 127 -9.39 -3.37 29.38
N ILE A 128 -9.46 -4.35 28.51
CA ILE A 128 -8.31 -5.00 27.90
C ILE A 128 -8.19 -4.53 26.47
N GLU A 129 -7.09 -3.88 26.13
CA GLU A 129 -6.76 -3.42 24.77
C GLU A 129 -5.76 -4.37 24.13
N ILE A 130 -6.09 -4.89 22.96
CA ILE A 130 -5.30 -5.85 22.21
C ILE A 130 -5.10 -5.31 20.81
N ASP A 131 -3.85 -5.18 20.40
CA ASP A 131 -3.49 -4.92 19.00
C ASP A 131 -3.35 -6.25 18.27
N ALA A 132 -4.25 -6.53 17.34
CA ALA A 132 -4.25 -7.76 16.55
C ALA A 132 -3.06 -7.85 15.60
N ALA A 133 -2.37 -6.75 15.28
CA ALA A 133 -1.15 -6.80 14.48
C ALA A 133 -0.01 -7.50 15.24
N SER A 134 0.06 -7.29 16.55
CA SER A 134 1.05 -7.90 17.45
C SER A 134 0.58 -9.23 18.05
N ASN A 135 -0.76 -9.44 18.15
CA ASN A 135 -1.39 -10.57 18.84
C ASN A 135 -2.40 -11.28 17.94
N ASN A 136 -1.95 -11.80 16.79
CA ASN A 136 -2.80 -12.44 15.78
C ASN A 136 -3.06 -13.93 15.98
N GLY A 137 -2.40 -14.54 16.97
CA GLY A 137 -2.41 -15.97 17.25
C GLY A 137 -3.75 -16.49 17.80
N VAL A 138 -4.03 -17.77 17.56
CA VAL A 138 -5.22 -18.45 18.10
C VAL A 138 -5.14 -18.54 19.62
N ASP A 139 -3.95 -18.68 20.19
CA ASP A 139 -3.75 -18.90 21.63
C ASP A 139 -4.09 -17.63 22.41
N ASN A 140 -3.71 -16.44 21.93
CA ASN A 140 -4.09 -15.18 22.56
C ASN A 140 -5.62 -15.02 22.65
N ILE A 141 -6.35 -15.43 21.60
CA ILE A 141 -7.82 -15.39 21.62
C ILE A 141 -8.42 -16.48 22.49
N ARG A 142 -7.77 -17.63 22.65
CA ARG A 142 -8.18 -18.68 23.60
C ARG A 142 -8.03 -18.21 25.05
N GLU A 143 -6.94 -17.52 25.40
CA GLU A 143 -6.76 -16.88 26.70
C GLU A 143 -7.89 -15.90 27.00
N ILE A 144 -8.22 -15.01 26.04
CA ILE A 144 -9.38 -14.11 26.17
C ILE A 144 -10.66 -14.89 26.44
N ARG A 145 -10.90 -15.99 25.74
CA ARG A 145 -12.10 -16.82 25.93
C ARG A 145 -12.17 -17.44 27.33
N GLU A 146 -11.04 -17.81 27.90
CA GLU A 146 -10.97 -18.32 29.29
C GLU A 146 -11.20 -17.18 30.28
N GLU A 147 -10.61 -16.01 30.04
CA GLU A 147 -10.77 -14.84 30.89
C GLU A 147 -12.21 -14.26 30.86
N VAL A 148 -12.93 -14.40 29.76
CA VAL A 148 -14.32 -13.98 29.61
C VAL A 148 -15.25 -14.67 30.63
N ALA A 149 -14.90 -15.89 31.10
CA ALA A 149 -15.68 -16.61 32.09
C ALA A 149 -15.69 -15.92 33.47
N TYR A 150 -14.70 -15.07 33.75
CA TYR A 150 -14.59 -14.38 35.03
C TYR A 150 -15.27 -13.02 35.00
N ARG A 151 -16.14 -12.76 35.98
CA ARG A 151 -16.83 -11.49 36.13
C ARG A 151 -15.86 -10.33 36.41
N PRO A 152 -16.21 -9.08 36.02
CA PRO A 152 -15.41 -7.92 36.35
C PRO A 152 -15.30 -7.77 37.88
N THR A 153 -14.13 -7.37 38.35
CA THR A 153 -13.86 -7.10 39.79
C THR A 153 -14.34 -5.72 40.19
N GLU A 154 -14.31 -4.76 39.26
CA GLU A 154 -14.71 -3.37 39.40
C GLU A 154 -15.55 -2.95 38.19
N GLY A 155 -16.49 -2.02 38.38
CA GLY A 155 -17.36 -1.57 37.28
C GLY A 155 -18.46 -2.57 36.91
N LYS A 156 -19.18 -2.29 35.81
CA LYS A 156 -20.33 -3.09 35.35
C LYS A 156 -19.96 -4.11 34.28
N TYR A 157 -19.00 -3.76 33.41
CA TYR A 157 -18.68 -4.53 32.21
C TYR A 157 -17.19 -4.80 32.07
N LYS A 158 -16.86 -6.00 31.57
CA LYS A 158 -15.54 -6.36 31.09
C LYS A 158 -15.49 -6.06 29.58
N VAL A 159 -14.61 -5.17 29.17
CA VAL A 159 -14.56 -4.65 27.79
C VAL A 159 -13.27 -5.09 27.13
N TYR A 160 -13.38 -5.74 25.99
CA TYR A 160 -12.26 -6.13 25.14
C TYR A 160 -12.24 -5.23 23.90
N ILE A 161 -11.19 -4.43 23.76
CA ILE A 161 -10.95 -3.59 22.59
C ILE A 161 -9.89 -4.30 21.73
N ILE A 162 -10.28 -4.79 20.55
CA ILE A 162 -9.37 -5.43 19.60
C ILE A 162 -9.17 -4.49 18.42
N ASP A 163 -8.00 -3.87 18.36
CA ASP A 163 -7.63 -2.96 17.27
C ASP A 163 -7.04 -3.74 16.10
N GLU A 164 -7.22 -3.21 14.88
CA GLU A 164 -6.85 -3.82 13.60
C GLU A 164 -7.24 -5.30 13.49
N VAL A 165 -8.47 -5.61 13.90
CA VAL A 165 -9.00 -6.98 14.03
C VAL A 165 -8.90 -7.80 12.74
N HIS A 166 -8.79 -7.18 11.57
CA HIS A 166 -8.58 -7.85 10.29
C HIS A 166 -7.22 -8.58 10.18
N MET A 167 -6.29 -8.31 11.10
CA MET A 167 -4.99 -8.99 11.19
C MET A 167 -5.06 -10.34 11.93
N LEU A 168 -6.18 -10.67 12.57
CA LEU A 168 -6.36 -11.95 13.23
C LEU A 168 -6.35 -13.10 12.22
N SER A 169 -5.77 -14.24 12.63
CA SER A 169 -5.81 -15.47 11.85
C SER A 169 -7.25 -16.02 11.76
N THR A 170 -7.53 -16.83 10.75
CA THR A 170 -8.84 -17.49 10.58
C THR A 170 -9.19 -18.34 11.81
N GLY A 171 -8.19 -19.01 12.42
CA GLY A 171 -8.39 -19.77 13.64
C GLY A 171 -8.75 -18.89 14.84
N ALA A 172 -8.17 -17.68 14.96
CA ALA A 172 -8.49 -16.71 15.99
C ALA A 172 -9.92 -16.17 15.84
N PHE A 173 -10.36 -15.86 14.62
CA PHE A 173 -11.77 -15.51 14.35
C PHE A 173 -12.73 -16.62 14.80
N ASN A 174 -12.43 -17.87 14.43
CA ASN A 174 -13.27 -19.01 14.83
C ASN A 174 -13.32 -19.22 16.36
N ALA A 175 -12.22 -18.96 17.08
CA ALA A 175 -12.22 -19.02 18.53
C ALA A 175 -13.10 -17.92 19.16
N LEU A 176 -13.15 -16.73 18.55
CA LEU A 176 -13.97 -15.60 19.01
C LEU A 176 -15.47 -15.80 18.75
N LEU A 177 -15.85 -16.53 17.68
CA LEU A 177 -17.24 -16.73 17.29
C LEU A 177 -18.11 -17.28 18.41
N LYS A 178 -17.62 -18.30 19.15
CA LYS A 178 -18.40 -18.91 20.25
C LYS A 178 -18.78 -17.91 21.33
N THR A 179 -17.87 -17.00 21.67
CA THR A 179 -18.11 -15.95 22.68
C THR A 179 -19.01 -14.83 22.15
N LEU A 180 -18.96 -14.56 20.84
CA LEU A 180 -19.85 -13.58 20.22
C LEU A 180 -21.29 -14.10 20.01
N GLU A 181 -21.47 -15.42 19.92
CA GLU A 181 -22.79 -16.07 19.81
C GLU A 181 -23.52 -16.09 21.15
N GLU A 182 -22.82 -16.46 22.21
CA GLU A 182 -23.36 -16.59 23.58
C GLU A 182 -22.52 -15.77 24.56
N PRO A 183 -22.53 -14.43 24.45
CA PRO A 183 -21.72 -13.58 25.31
C PRO A 183 -22.29 -13.52 26.73
N PRO A 184 -21.45 -13.58 27.77
CA PRO A 184 -21.88 -13.25 29.12
C PRO A 184 -22.42 -11.82 29.18
N SER A 185 -23.48 -11.58 29.95
CA SER A 185 -24.17 -10.28 30.00
C SER A 185 -23.30 -9.10 30.47
N TYR A 186 -22.16 -9.39 31.04
CA TYR A 186 -21.18 -8.40 31.52
C TYR A 186 -19.99 -8.19 30.57
N VAL A 187 -20.00 -8.78 29.39
CA VAL A 187 -18.89 -8.68 28.42
C VAL A 187 -19.28 -7.84 27.22
N ILE A 188 -18.39 -6.96 26.83
CA ILE A 188 -18.52 -6.13 25.62
C ILE A 188 -17.25 -6.28 24.76
N PHE A 189 -17.44 -6.62 23.49
CA PHE A 189 -16.39 -6.59 22.48
C PHE A 189 -16.47 -5.33 21.65
N ILE A 190 -15.35 -4.63 21.46
CA ILE A 190 -15.24 -3.51 20.56
C ILE A 190 -14.10 -3.83 19.56
N LEU A 191 -14.51 -4.21 18.36
CA LEU A 191 -13.60 -4.57 17.28
C LEU A 191 -13.36 -3.32 16.42
N ALA A 192 -12.12 -2.95 16.14
CA ALA A 192 -11.78 -1.85 15.27
C ALA A 192 -10.98 -2.35 14.05
N THR A 193 -11.28 -1.83 12.86
CA THR A 193 -10.62 -2.23 11.62
C THR A 193 -10.52 -1.09 10.62
N THR A 194 -9.43 -1.09 9.86
CA THR A 194 -9.29 -0.27 8.65
C THR A 194 -9.81 -0.99 7.40
N GLU A 195 -9.92 -2.32 7.42
CA GLU A 195 -10.25 -3.17 6.27
C GLU A 195 -11.48 -4.04 6.56
N ALA A 196 -12.67 -3.45 6.53
CA ALA A 196 -13.92 -4.15 6.84
C ALA A 196 -14.21 -5.35 5.90
N HIS A 197 -13.70 -5.31 4.67
CA HIS A 197 -13.89 -6.38 3.68
C HIS A 197 -13.14 -7.68 4.02
N ARG A 198 -12.13 -7.63 4.89
CA ARG A 198 -11.40 -8.80 5.37
C ARG A 198 -12.07 -9.52 6.55
N ILE A 199 -13.07 -8.89 7.16
CA ILE A 199 -13.76 -9.49 8.32
C ILE A 199 -14.75 -10.55 7.83
N PRO A 200 -14.71 -11.77 8.38
CA PRO A 200 -15.67 -12.83 8.03
C PRO A 200 -17.12 -12.39 8.26
N VAL A 201 -18.01 -12.78 7.32
CA VAL A 201 -19.44 -12.45 7.40
C VAL A 201 -20.08 -12.97 8.70
N THR A 202 -19.57 -14.08 9.22
CA THR A 202 -20.00 -14.66 10.50
C THR A 202 -19.77 -13.74 11.71
N ILE A 203 -18.71 -12.94 11.69
CA ILE A 203 -18.44 -11.91 12.71
C ILE A 203 -19.30 -10.67 12.44
N LEU A 204 -19.37 -10.23 11.16
CA LEU A 204 -20.17 -9.06 10.77
C LEU A 204 -21.63 -9.16 11.19
N SER A 205 -22.23 -10.36 11.08
CA SER A 205 -23.65 -10.60 11.43
C SER A 205 -23.93 -10.53 12.93
N ARG A 206 -22.91 -10.57 13.80
CA ARG A 206 -23.02 -10.58 15.27
C ARG A 206 -22.62 -9.27 15.92
N CYS A 207 -22.07 -8.34 15.12
CA CYS A 207 -21.58 -7.05 15.61
C CYS A 207 -22.48 -5.91 15.14
N GLN A 208 -22.66 -4.91 15.99
CA GLN A 208 -23.22 -3.62 15.57
C GLN A 208 -22.15 -2.84 14.84
N ARG A 209 -22.34 -2.62 13.53
CA ARG A 209 -21.37 -1.92 12.69
C ARG A 209 -21.55 -0.41 12.75
N TYR A 210 -20.41 0.30 12.89
CA TYR A 210 -20.29 1.75 12.87
C TYR A 210 -19.22 2.17 11.88
N ASP A 211 -19.63 2.92 10.85
CA ASP A 211 -18.74 3.36 9.79
C ASP A 211 -18.21 4.77 10.06
N PHE A 212 -16.95 4.87 10.45
CA PHE A 212 -16.23 6.12 10.66
C PHE A 212 -15.88 6.76 9.33
N ARG A 213 -16.31 7.99 9.14
CA ARG A 213 -16.07 8.76 7.93
C ARG A 213 -14.74 9.50 8.01
N ARG A 214 -14.17 9.81 6.85
CA ARG A 214 -13.08 10.80 6.78
C ARG A 214 -13.58 12.13 7.31
N ILE A 215 -12.75 12.79 8.12
CA ILE A 215 -13.09 14.09 8.70
C ILE A 215 -12.88 15.15 7.63
N SER A 216 -13.80 16.13 7.53
CA SER A 216 -13.65 17.20 6.56
C SER A 216 -12.46 18.10 6.87
N ILE A 217 -11.84 18.67 5.82
CA ILE A 217 -10.70 19.59 5.95
C ILE A 217 -11.06 20.75 6.89
N ASP A 218 -12.26 21.31 6.76
CA ASP A 218 -12.70 22.43 7.61
C ASP A 218 -12.79 22.04 9.10
N THR A 219 -13.29 20.82 9.39
CA THR A 219 -13.37 20.32 10.78
C THR A 219 -11.97 20.08 11.35
N ILE A 220 -11.05 19.52 10.57
CA ILE A 220 -9.65 19.33 11.00
C ILE A 220 -9.00 20.69 11.23
N THR A 221 -9.12 21.62 10.28
CA THR A 221 -8.52 22.97 10.38
C THR A 221 -9.01 23.70 11.61
N ALA A 222 -10.32 23.67 11.86
CA ALA A 222 -10.91 24.30 13.06
C ALA A 222 -10.32 23.69 14.35
N ARG A 223 -10.19 22.35 14.40
CA ARG A 223 -9.63 21.69 15.57
C ARG A 223 -8.13 22.00 15.74
N LEU A 224 -7.34 22.00 14.66
CA LEU A 224 -5.94 22.37 14.71
C LEU A 224 -5.76 23.82 15.22
N ARG A 225 -6.63 24.75 14.80
CA ARG A 225 -6.62 26.14 15.29
C ARG A 225 -6.88 26.21 16.80
N GLU A 226 -7.94 25.55 17.28
CA GLU A 226 -8.25 25.46 18.72
C GLU A 226 -7.02 24.99 19.53
N LEU A 227 -6.33 23.96 19.04
CA LEU A 227 -5.18 23.38 19.72
C LEU A 227 -3.94 24.28 19.67
N MET A 228 -3.74 25.02 18.57
CA MET A 228 -2.62 25.97 18.48
C MET A 228 -2.81 27.20 19.36
N GLU A 229 -4.06 27.63 19.53
CA GLU A 229 -4.41 28.67 20.51
C GLU A 229 -4.13 28.20 21.96
N GLU A 230 -4.46 26.94 22.27
CA GLU A 230 -4.21 26.33 23.58
C GLU A 230 -2.68 26.18 23.87
N GLU A 231 -1.89 25.79 22.87
CA GLU A 231 -0.43 25.67 22.93
C GLU A 231 0.29 27.02 22.81
N GLN A 232 -0.42 28.12 22.55
CA GLN A 232 0.12 29.47 22.32
C GLN A 232 1.13 29.53 21.16
N ILE A 233 0.92 28.71 20.13
CA ILE A 233 1.76 28.68 18.94
C ILE A 233 1.07 29.47 17.83
N SER A 234 1.78 30.43 17.25
CA SER A 234 1.26 31.24 16.14
C SER A 234 1.42 30.49 14.82
N VAL A 235 0.28 30.19 14.16
CA VAL A 235 0.23 29.49 12.88
C VAL A 235 -0.72 30.21 11.92
N GLU A 236 -0.33 30.32 10.67
CA GLU A 236 -1.15 30.91 9.62
C GLU A 236 -2.31 29.98 9.25
N ASP A 237 -3.52 30.52 9.03
CA ASP A 237 -4.72 29.72 8.65
C ASP A 237 -4.52 28.91 7.37
N LYS A 238 -3.81 29.44 6.38
CA LYS A 238 -3.45 28.73 5.16
C LYS A 238 -2.55 27.52 5.45
N ALA A 239 -1.62 27.64 6.39
CA ALA A 239 -0.74 26.58 6.84
C ALA A 239 -1.55 25.45 7.51
N LEU A 240 -2.46 25.77 8.43
CA LEU A 240 -3.36 24.81 9.09
C LEU A 240 -4.25 24.08 8.09
N ARG A 241 -4.83 24.79 7.13
CA ARG A 241 -5.66 24.20 6.09
C ARG A 241 -4.84 23.24 5.21
N TYR A 242 -3.61 23.58 4.91
CA TYR A 242 -2.70 22.72 4.17
C TYR A 242 -2.34 21.44 4.94
N VAL A 243 -2.00 21.54 6.20
CA VAL A 243 -1.75 20.38 7.09
C VAL A 243 -3.00 19.50 7.19
N ALA A 244 -4.19 20.09 7.32
CA ALA A 244 -5.46 19.37 7.34
C ALA A 244 -5.71 18.60 6.04
N LYS A 245 -5.36 19.19 4.90
CA LYS A 245 -5.44 18.54 3.58
C LYS A 245 -4.45 17.39 3.46
N ALA A 246 -3.19 17.58 3.90
CA ALA A 246 -2.16 16.56 3.90
C ALA A 246 -2.51 15.37 4.82
N GLY A 247 -3.28 15.61 5.90
CA GLY A 247 -3.79 14.58 6.79
C GLY A 247 -4.89 13.67 6.19
N ASP A 248 -5.38 13.94 4.97
CA ASP A 248 -6.33 13.12 4.19
C ASP A 248 -7.52 12.58 5.00
N GLY A 249 -8.14 13.46 5.80
CA GLY A 249 -9.29 13.10 6.65
C GLY A 249 -8.94 12.34 7.93
N SER A 250 -7.65 12.22 8.25
CA SER A 250 -7.12 11.65 9.48
C SER A 250 -6.69 12.75 10.45
N MET A 251 -7.38 12.90 11.58
CA MET A 251 -6.98 13.86 12.62
C MET A 251 -5.61 13.52 13.23
N ARG A 252 -5.32 12.23 13.39
CA ARG A 252 -4.05 11.77 13.96
C ARG A 252 -2.87 12.13 13.06
N ASP A 253 -3.02 11.92 11.75
CA ASP A 253 -1.93 12.18 10.81
C ASP A 253 -1.75 13.68 10.63
N ALA A 254 -2.85 14.47 10.59
CA ALA A 254 -2.78 15.94 10.59
C ALA A 254 -2.04 16.49 11.83
N LEU A 255 -2.36 15.98 13.04
CA LEU A 255 -1.65 16.36 14.26
C LEU A 255 -0.17 15.96 14.25
N SER A 256 0.15 14.78 13.69
CA SER A 256 1.55 14.34 13.59
C SER A 256 2.35 15.20 12.60
N LEU A 257 1.75 15.58 11.47
CA LEU A 257 2.37 16.49 10.51
C LEU A 257 2.58 17.89 11.08
N LEU A 258 1.58 18.40 11.82
CA LEU A 258 1.69 19.70 12.49
C LEU A 258 2.80 19.68 13.55
N ASP A 259 2.88 18.62 14.33
CA ASP A 259 3.90 18.39 15.34
C ASP A 259 5.31 18.40 14.75
N GLN A 260 5.48 17.75 13.60
CA GLN A 260 6.71 17.76 12.83
C GLN A 260 7.09 19.19 12.38
N CYS A 261 6.12 19.97 11.89
CA CYS A 261 6.36 21.35 11.47
C CYS A 261 6.76 22.24 12.64
N ILE A 262 6.10 22.09 13.80
CA ILE A 262 6.41 22.83 15.03
C ILE A 262 7.82 22.49 15.53
N ALA A 263 8.18 21.20 15.52
CA ALA A 263 9.49 20.75 15.97
C ALA A 263 10.63 21.31 15.10
N PHE A 264 10.38 21.46 13.79
CA PHE A 264 11.37 22.00 12.85
C PHE A 264 11.58 23.52 13.04
N TYR A 265 10.49 24.28 13.26
CA TYR A 265 10.50 25.74 13.43
C TYR A 265 10.14 26.14 14.85
N LEU A 266 10.82 25.55 15.83
CA LEU A 266 10.51 25.76 17.24
C LEU A 266 10.64 27.25 17.66
N GLY A 267 9.53 27.82 18.17
CA GLY A 267 9.48 29.21 18.64
C GLY A 267 9.28 30.27 17.55
N GLU A 268 9.10 29.84 16.30
CA GLU A 268 8.80 30.76 15.20
C GLU A 268 7.32 30.64 14.75
N THR A 269 6.79 31.69 14.13
CA THR A 269 5.46 31.62 13.50
C THR A 269 5.51 30.69 12.31
N LEU A 270 4.62 29.71 12.29
CA LEU A 270 4.46 28.76 11.19
C LEU A 270 3.68 29.42 10.04
N THR A 271 4.42 29.79 8.99
CA THR A 271 3.83 30.29 7.74
C THR A 271 3.53 29.14 6.78
N TYR A 272 2.73 29.41 5.75
CA TYR A 272 2.40 28.44 4.71
C TYR A 272 3.66 27.90 4.02
N ASP A 273 4.62 28.76 3.68
CA ASP A 273 5.87 28.39 2.99
C ASP A 273 6.73 27.45 3.84
N LYS A 274 6.84 27.71 5.15
CA LYS A 274 7.57 26.84 6.09
C LYS A 274 6.96 25.45 6.19
N VAL A 275 5.64 25.37 6.19
CA VAL A 275 4.94 24.06 6.20
C VAL A 275 5.18 23.29 4.91
N LEU A 276 5.18 23.96 3.76
CA LEU A 276 5.53 23.35 2.47
C LEU A 276 6.95 22.77 2.48
N GLU A 277 7.90 23.52 3.03
CA GLU A 277 9.30 23.10 3.14
C GLU A 277 9.44 21.80 3.98
N VAL A 278 8.83 21.77 5.16
CA VAL A 278 8.92 20.62 6.08
C VAL A 278 8.19 19.39 5.54
N LEU A 279 6.98 19.58 5.00
CA LEU A 279 6.17 18.45 4.49
C LEU A 279 6.68 17.92 3.15
N GLY A 280 7.70 18.58 2.60
CA GLY A 280 8.41 18.03 1.45
C GLY A 280 7.59 18.02 0.18
N THR A 281 6.51 18.79 0.10
CA THR A 281 5.73 18.89 -1.13
C THR A 281 6.59 19.46 -2.24
N VAL A 282 6.46 18.82 -3.39
CA VAL A 282 7.09 19.34 -4.60
C VAL A 282 6.29 20.58 -5.01
N ASP A 283 6.99 21.68 -5.21
CA ASP A 283 6.38 22.93 -5.65
C ASP A 283 5.64 22.71 -6.98
N ASN A 284 4.47 23.30 -7.11
CA ASN A 284 3.70 23.28 -8.37
C ASN A 284 4.55 23.76 -9.56
N GLU A 285 5.50 24.66 -9.32
CA GLU A 285 6.44 25.15 -10.32
C GLU A 285 7.33 24.03 -10.89
N VAL A 286 7.75 23.07 -10.05
CA VAL A 286 8.54 21.91 -10.48
C VAL A 286 7.68 21.00 -11.36
N PHE A 287 6.41 20.78 -10.98
CA PHE A 287 5.47 20.00 -11.80
C PHE A 287 5.18 20.68 -13.13
N SER A 288 5.02 22.00 -13.15
CA SER A 288 4.88 22.80 -14.35
C SER A 288 6.07 22.61 -15.30
N ARG A 289 7.29 22.77 -14.78
CA ARG A 289 8.53 22.55 -15.53
C ARG A 289 8.62 21.12 -16.07
N LEU A 290 8.31 20.14 -15.24
CA LEU A 290 8.32 18.73 -15.61
C LEU A 290 7.31 18.44 -16.73
N LEU A 291 6.08 18.92 -16.60
CA LEU A 291 5.04 18.76 -17.61
C LEU A 291 5.47 19.34 -18.96
N ARG A 292 6.01 20.57 -18.97
CA ARG A 292 6.51 21.21 -20.21
C ARG A 292 7.63 20.38 -20.87
N LYS A 293 8.50 19.75 -20.06
CA LYS A 293 9.56 18.84 -20.57
C LYS A 293 9.00 17.53 -21.11
N VAL A 294 7.98 16.98 -20.44
CA VAL A 294 7.27 15.77 -20.90
C VAL A 294 6.59 16.03 -22.25
N ILE A 295 5.89 17.16 -22.39
CA ILE A 295 5.23 17.56 -23.65
C ILE A 295 6.27 17.73 -24.77
N ALA A 296 7.42 18.33 -24.47
CA ALA A 296 8.53 18.50 -25.42
C ALA A 296 9.24 17.17 -25.77
N GLY A 297 8.95 16.08 -25.06
CA GLY A 297 9.62 14.79 -25.25
C GLY A 297 11.08 14.75 -24.78
N ASP A 298 11.50 15.73 -23.95
CA ASP A 298 12.87 15.89 -23.46
C ASP A 298 13.11 15.01 -22.24
N VAL A 299 13.42 13.74 -22.50
CA VAL A 299 13.69 12.72 -21.46
C VAL A 299 14.85 13.12 -20.54
N THR A 300 15.91 13.70 -21.12
CA THR A 300 17.13 14.05 -20.36
C THR A 300 16.81 15.10 -19.29
N SER A 301 16.11 16.16 -19.65
CA SER A 301 15.70 17.20 -18.69
C SER A 301 14.73 16.65 -17.63
N CYS A 302 13.82 15.72 -17.99
CA CYS A 302 12.94 15.08 -17.00
C CYS A 302 13.72 14.26 -15.95
N ILE A 303 14.77 13.54 -16.39
CA ILE A 303 15.62 12.77 -15.47
C ILE A 303 16.44 13.71 -14.58
N HIS A 304 16.97 14.82 -15.09
CA HIS A 304 17.68 15.80 -14.25
C HIS A 304 16.77 16.43 -13.19
N ILE A 305 15.53 16.79 -13.54
CA ILE A 305 14.55 17.29 -12.55
C ILE A 305 14.30 16.22 -11.48
N LEU A 306 14.20 14.95 -11.86
CA LEU A 306 14.05 13.85 -10.90
C LEU A 306 15.29 13.71 -9.99
N GLU A 307 16.50 13.86 -10.53
CA GLU A 307 17.75 13.84 -9.75
C GLU A 307 17.80 14.97 -8.73
N ASP A 308 17.42 16.19 -9.12
CA ASP A 308 17.33 17.34 -8.21
C ASP A 308 16.34 17.07 -7.06
N LEU A 309 15.21 16.45 -7.36
CA LEU A 309 14.21 16.08 -6.34
C LEU A 309 14.75 15.02 -5.36
N ILE A 310 15.46 14.01 -5.88
CA ILE A 310 16.10 12.98 -5.05
C ILE A 310 17.20 13.60 -4.18
N ALA A 311 18.03 14.47 -4.73
CA ALA A 311 19.07 15.19 -4.00
C ALA A 311 18.46 16.07 -2.90
N GLY A 312 17.27 16.65 -3.12
CA GLY A 312 16.48 17.38 -2.14
C GLY A 312 15.76 16.49 -1.11
N GLY A 313 16.00 15.17 -1.10
CA GLY A 313 15.42 14.23 -0.12
C GLY A 313 13.93 13.95 -0.29
N LYS A 314 13.34 14.23 -1.46
CA LYS A 314 11.91 13.98 -1.72
C LYS A 314 11.63 12.48 -1.89
N GLU A 315 10.55 11.99 -1.27
CA GLU A 315 10.13 10.59 -1.39
C GLU A 315 9.47 10.36 -2.75
N LEU A 316 9.97 9.37 -3.50
CA LEU A 316 9.55 9.10 -4.88
C LEU A 316 8.09 8.66 -5.00
N GLY A 317 7.56 7.94 -4.02
CA GLY A 317 6.15 7.52 -4.02
C GLY A 317 5.21 8.71 -3.86
N GLN A 318 5.57 9.64 -2.97
CA GLN A 318 4.83 10.88 -2.77
C GLN A 318 4.90 11.77 -4.01
N PHE A 319 6.10 11.91 -4.62
CA PHE A 319 6.28 12.64 -5.87
C PHE A 319 5.35 12.13 -6.99
N VAL A 320 5.26 10.82 -7.19
CA VAL A 320 4.37 10.23 -8.22
C VAL A 320 2.89 10.51 -7.88
N ALA A 321 2.51 10.41 -6.62
CA ALA A 321 1.15 10.71 -6.17
C ALA A 321 0.80 12.20 -6.40
N ASP A 322 1.68 13.11 -6.00
CA ASP A 322 1.48 14.56 -6.14
C ASP A 322 1.44 14.98 -7.61
N PHE A 323 2.31 14.42 -8.45
CA PHE A 323 2.28 14.68 -9.89
C PHE A 323 1.01 14.14 -10.56
N THR A 324 0.52 12.98 -10.12
CA THR A 324 -0.78 12.44 -10.58
C THR A 324 -1.93 13.39 -10.20
N TRP A 325 -1.91 13.93 -8.97
CA TRP A 325 -2.87 14.93 -8.51
C TRP A 325 -2.82 16.23 -9.33
N TYR A 326 -1.62 16.69 -9.64
CA TYR A 326 -1.41 17.86 -10.47
C TYR A 326 -2.03 17.68 -11.88
N LEU A 327 -1.78 16.54 -12.53
CA LEU A 327 -2.37 16.21 -13.84
C LEU A 327 -3.90 16.06 -13.78
N ARG A 328 -4.41 15.47 -12.69
CA ARG A 328 -5.87 15.39 -12.46
C ARG A 328 -6.49 16.79 -12.32
N ASN A 329 -5.83 17.71 -11.65
CA ASN A 329 -6.30 19.08 -11.54
C ASN A 329 -6.33 19.78 -12.91
N LEU A 330 -5.32 19.59 -13.76
CA LEU A 330 -5.32 20.07 -15.16
C LEU A 330 -6.49 19.49 -15.95
N LEU A 331 -6.76 18.19 -15.80
CA LEU A 331 -7.88 17.54 -16.47
C LEU A 331 -9.23 18.13 -16.03
N LEU A 332 -9.42 18.38 -14.73
CA LEU A 332 -10.64 19.00 -14.20
C LEU A 332 -10.81 20.45 -14.71
N VAL A 333 -9.73 21.23 -14.74
CA VAL A 333 -9.77 22.59 -15.30
C VAL A 333 -10.19 22.57 -16.79
N LYS A 334 -9.74 21.57 -17.54
CA LYS A 334 -10.04 21.44 -18.96
C LYS A 334 -11.47 20.93 -19.25
N THR A 335 -12.01 20.08 -18.37
CA THR A 335 -13.29 19.40 -18.59
C THR A 335 -14.47 20.03 -17.86
N SER A 336 -14.24 20.92 -16.89
CA SER A 336 -15.29 21.53 -16.06
C SER A 336 -15.33 23.05 -16.24
N ASP A 337 -16.51 23.58 -16.55
CA ASP A 337 -16.73 25.03 -16.64
C ASP A 337 -16.64 25.75 -15.28
N ARG A 338 -16.79 25.01 -14.19
CA ARG A 338 -16.74 25.52 -12.79
C ARG A 338 -15.65 24.81 -11.99
N ALA A 339 -14.45 24.77 -12.55
CA ALA A 339 -13.30 24.14 -11.89
C ALA A 339 -12.97 24.81 -10.52
N GLU A 340 -13.32 26.09 -10.37
CA GLU A 340 -13.09 26.88 -9.14
C GLU A 340 -13.84 26.32 -7.92
N ASP A 341 -15.03 25.76 -8.12
CA ASP A 341 -15.85 25.18 -7.04
C ASP A 341 -15.34 23.80 -6.59
N VAL A 342 -14.56 23.13 -7.41
CA VAL A 342 -14.08 21.75 -7.19
C VAL A 342 -12.61 21.71 -6.78
N LEU A 343 -11.83 22.73 -7.18
CA LEU A 343 -10.41 22.81 -6.95
C LEU A 343 -10.10 23.75 -5.77
N ASP A 344 -9.50 23.19 -4.73
CA ASP A 344 -9.03 23.93 -3.56
C ASP A 344 -7.62 24.49 -3.82
N VAL A 345 -7.52 25.42 -4.80
CA VAL A 345 -6.27 26.06 -5.25
C VAL A 345 -6.39 27.56 -5.18
N SER A 346 -5.26 28.27 -4.99
CA SER A 346 -5.25 29.73 -5.02
C SER A 346 -5.58 30.26 -6.43
N SER A 347 -6.08 31.50 -6.50
CA SER A 347 -6.44 32.14 -7.77
C SER A 347 -5.25 32.23 -8.73
N GLU A 348 -4.02 32.41 -8.23
CA GLU A 348 -2.80 32.43 -9.02
C GLU A 348 -2.46 31.06 -9.60
N ASN A 349 -2.54 30.01 -8.79
CA ASN A 349 -2.34 28.64 -9.25
C ASN A 349 -3.41 28.20 -10.25
N LEU A 350 -4.65 28.69 -10.10
CA LEU A 350 -5.72 28.40 -11.05
C LEU A 350 -5.45 29.00 -12.42
N MET A 351 -4.88 30.22 -12.49
CA MET A 351 -4.50 30.84 -13.76
C MET A 351 -3.40 30.04 -14.47
N LEU A 352 -2.37 29.60 -13.73
CA LEU A 352 -1.31 28.73 -14.25
C LEU A 352 -1.87 27.40 -14.76
N LEU A 353 -2.75 26.75 -13.99
CA LEU A 353 -3.40 25.51 -14.40
C LEU A 353 -4.27 25.70 -15.65
N LYS A 354 -4.97 26.85 -15.82
CA LYS A 354 -5.73 27.17 -17.02
C LYS A 354 -4.82 27.32 -18.25
N GLU A 355 -3.69 28.00 -18.12
CA GLU A 355 -2.71 28.13 -19.20
C GLU A 355 -2.15 26.77 -19.61
N GLU A 356 -1.72 25.96 -18.64
CA GLU A 356 -1.11 24.66 -18.88
C GLU A 356 -2.10 23.61 -19.40
N SER A 357 -3.36 23.68 -18.95
CA SER A 357 -4.42 22.79 -19.46
C SER A 357 -4.67 23.01 -20.96
N SER A 358 -4.36 24.20 -21.50
CA SER A 358 -4.47 24.47 -22.93
C SER A 358 -3.37 23.81 -23.77
N MET A 359 -2.22 23.49 -23.15
CA MET A 359 -1.05 22.90 -23.83
C MET A 359 -1.17 21.40 -24.07
N VAL A 360 -2.05 20.71 -23.36
CA VAL A 360 -2.20 19.26 -23.42
C VAL A 360 -3.66 18.91 -23.65
N ASP A 361 -3.94 17.95 -24.52
CA ASP A 361 -5.31 17.51 -24.73
C ASP A 361 -5.78 16.51 -23.66
N VAL A 362 -7.12 16.25 -23.63
CA VAL A 362 -7.76 15.42 -22.62
C VAL A 362 -7.23 13.98 -22.66
N ASP A 363 -7.07 13.42 -23.84
CA ASP A 363 -6.68 12.02 -24.02
C ASP A 363 -5.24 11.79 -23.55
N THR A 364 -4.35 12.74 -23.86
CA THR A 364 -2.96 12.72 -23.38
C THR A 364 -2.88 12.87 -21.86
N LEU A 365 -3.69 13.75 -21.25
CA LEU A 365 -3.76 13.85 -19.79
C LEU A 365 -4.25 12.55 -19.16
N MET A 366 -5.29 11.93 -19.72
CA MET A 366 -5.81 10.64 -19.25
C MET A 366 -4.76 9.53 -19.36
N ARG A 367 -3.99 9.51 -20.44
CA ARG A 367 -2.86 8.60 -20.61
C ARG A 367 -1.79 8.81 -19.54
N TYR A 368 -1.38 10.05 -19.29
CA TYR A 368 -0.40 10.37 -18.25
C TYR A 368 -0.85 9.91 -16.87
N ILE A 369 -2.09 10.20 -16.50
CA ILE A 369 -2.67 9.80 -15.23
C ILE A 369 -2.67 8.26 -15.09
N ARG A 370 -3.00 7.53 -16.15
CA ARG A 370 -3.01 6.07 -16.16
C ARG A 370 -1.61 5.50 -15.94
N VAL A 371 -0.62 5.96 -16.70
CA VAL A 371 0.78 5.53 -16.58
C VAL A 371 1.30 5.74 -15.16
N LEU A 372 1.02 6.90 -14.56
CA LEU A 372 1.45 7.21 -13.19
C LEU A 372 0.68 6.42 -12.12
N SER A 373 -0.61 6.15 -12.35
CA SER A 373 -1.42 5.32 -11.43
C SER A 373 -0.92 3.88 -11.40
N ASP A 374 -0.62 3.30 -12.56
CA ASP A 374 -0.03 1.97 -12.68
C ASP A 374 1.35 1.92 -12.02
N LEU A 375 2.16 2.95 -12.24
CA LEU A 375 3.47 3.11 -11.60
C LEU A 375 3.34 3.16 -10.07
N SER A 376 2.41 3.96 -9.54
CA SER A 376 2.16 4.08 -8.09
C SER A 376 1.78 2.73 -7.47
N GLY A 377 0.95 1.94 -8.15
CA GLY A 377 0.60 0.58 -7.72
C GLY A 377 1.80 -0.36 -7.65
N GLN A 378 2.68 -0.32 -8.65
CA GLN A 378 3.87 -1.17 -8.76
C GLN A 378 4.96 -0.76 -7.75
N MET A 379 5.10 0.54 -7.43
CA MET A 379 6.13 1.07 -6.52
C MET A 379 6.01 0.53 -5.08
N ARG A 380 4.83 0.06 -4.65
CA ARG A 380 4.63 -0.50 -3.30
C ARG A 380 5.52 -1.72 -3.04
N TYR A 381 5.80 -2.50 -4.09
CA TYR A 381 6.53 -3.77 -4.00
C TYR A 381 7.88 -3.74 -4.71
N ALA A 382 8.25 -2.60 -5.30
CA ALA A 382 9.48 -2.49 -6.08
C ALA A 382 10.70 -2.29 -5.18
N ALA A 383 11.75 -3.09 -5.43
CA ALA A 383 13.05 -2.93 -4.78
C ALA A 383 13.81 -1.69 -5.29
N GLN A 384 13.60 -1.29 -6.55
CA GLN A 384 14.29 -0.17 -7.21
C GLN A 384 13.29 0.91 -7.65
N LYS A 385 12.77 1.67 -6.70
CA LYS A 385 11.78 2.73 -6.96
C LYS A 385 12.26 3.78 -7.97
N ARG A 386 13.55 4.16 -7.91
CA ARG A 386 14.13 5.16 -8.82
C ARG A 386 14.00 4.74 -10.29
N VAL A 387 14.45 3.54 -10.62
CA VAL A 387 14.38 3.00 -11.99
C VAL A 387 12.95 2.94 -12.51
N MET A 388 12.00 2.60 -11.64
CA MET A 388 10.58 2.56 -12.00
C MET A 388 10.06 3.94 -12.38
N VAL A 389 10.43 4.99 -11.63
CA VAL A 389 10.02 6.38 -11.93
C VAL A 389 10.68 6.87 -13.22
N GLU A 390 11.96 6.60 -13.43
CA GLU A 390 12.68 6.93 -14.67
C GLU A 390 12.00 6.30 -15.89
N ILE A 391 11.64 5.00 -15.83
CA ILE A 391 10.90 4.31 -16.90
C ILE A 391 9.52 4.95 -17.09
N GLY A 392 8.82 5.31 -16.01
CA GLY A 392 7.54 6.02 -16.06
C GLY A 392 7.65 7.32 -16.82
N LEU A 393 8.63 8.18 -16.50
CA LEU A 393 8.88 9.45 -17.18
C LEU A 393 9.24 9.26 -18.66
N ILE A 394 10.04 8.24 -18.99
CA ILE A 394 10.35 7.89 -20.39
C ILE A 394 9.07 7.52 -21.15
N LYS A 395 8.17 6.74 -20.57
CA LYS A 395 6.88 6.39 -21.17
C LYS A 395 5.99 7.62 -21.40
N LEU A 396 5.96 8.57 -20.44
CA LEU A 396 5.25 9.83 -20.64
C LEU A 396 5.78 10.60 -21.84
N CYS A 397 7.11 10.73 -21.98
CA CYS A 397 7.77 11.44 -23.07
C CYS A 397 7.68 10.73 -24.42
N LYS A 398 7.64 9.38 -24.43
CA LYS A 398 7.69 8.56 -25.65
C LYS A 398 6.52 7.58 -25.74
N PRO A 399 5.38 7.97 -26.31
CA PRO A 399 4.22 7.09 -26.46
C PRO A 399 4.50 5.81 -27.24
N SER A 400 5.53 5.81 -28.10
CA SER A 400 5.93 4.64 -28.90
C SER A 400 6.44 3.45 -28.07
N MET A 401 6.81 3.66 -26.81
CA MET A 401 7.27 2.61 -25.91
C MET A 401 6.14 1.88 -25.20
N GLU A 402 4.91 2.35 -25.32
CA GLU A 402 3.73 1.69 -24.76
C GLU A 402 3.06 0.82 -25.83
N GLN A 403 2.63 -0.39 -25.45
CA GLN A 403 1.92 -1.32 -26.32
C GLN A 403 0.39 -1.32 -26.08
N ASN A 404 -0.11 -0.36 -25.30
CA ASN A 404 -1.53 -0.25 -24.97
C ASN A 404 -2.31 0.36 -26.13
N LEU A 405 -3.61 -0.01 -26.26
CA LEU A 405 -4.51 0.50 -27.30
C LEU A 405 -4.58 2.01 -27.33
N ASP A 406 -4.59 2.67 -26.17
CA ASP A 406 -4.67 4.13 -26.05
C ASP A 406 -3.43 4.83 -26.58
N SER A 407 -2.25 4.26 -26.37
CA SER A 407 -1.00 4.78 -26.94
C SER A 407 -0.97 4.64 -28.48
N VAL A 408 -1.61 3.61 -28.99
CA VAL A 408 -1.79 3.43 -30.44
C VAL A 408 -2.76 4.48 -31.00
N LEU A 409 -3.86 4.76 -30.30
CA LEU A 409 -4.83 5.80 -30.66
C LEU A 409 -4.20 7.21 -30.61
N ASP A 410 -3.42 7.53 -29.57
CA ASP A 410 -2.66 8.79 -29.48
C ASP A 410 -1.70 8.97 -30.67
N ARG A 411 -1.01 7.90 -31.03
CA ARG A 411 -0.09 7.93 -32.19
C ARG A 411 -0.82 8.12 -33.51
N LEU A 412 -1.99 7.49 -33.69
CA LEU A 412 -2.85 7.68 -34.84
C LEU A 412 -3.31 9.15 -34.95
N ARG A 413 -3.74 9.73 -33.84
CA ARG A 413 -4.17 11.14 -33.80
C ARG A 413 -3.04 12.12 -34.15
N ILE A 414 -1.83 11.91 -33.56
CA ILE A 414 -0.65 12.73 -33.91
C ILE A 414 -0.32 12.62 -35.42
N LEU A 415 -0.52 11.45 -36.01
CA LEU A 415 -0.34 11.24 -37.44
C LEU A 415 -1.44 11.92 -38.27
N GLU A 416 -2.68 11.85 -37.82
CA GLU A 416 -3.81 12.54 -38.44
C GLU A 416 -3.61 14.08 -38.44
N GLU A 417 -3.25 14.66 -37.28
CA GLU A 417 -2.93 16.10 -37.18
C GLU A 417 -1.74 16.51 -38.07
N LYS A 418 -0.72 15.65 -38.18
CA LYS A 418 0.42 15.92 -39.09
C LYS A 418 0.00 15.86 -40.57
N VAL A 419 -0.93 14.99 -40.90
CA VAL A 419 -1.47 14.88 -42.26
C VAL A 419 -2.38 16.08 -42.58
N GLU A 420 -3.24 16.50 -41.64
CA GLU A 420 -4.12 17.66 -41.77
C GLU A 420 -3.34 18.99 -41.86
N ASN A 421 -2.28 19.15 -41.07
CA ASN A 421 -1.41 20.33 -41.08
C ASN A 421 -0.42 20.37 -42.26
N GLY A 422 -0.49 19.39 -43.17
CA GLY A 422 0.35 19.30 -44.37
C GLY A 422 1.77 18.84 -44.03
N ILE A 423 2.18 17.68 -44.54
CA ILE A 423 3.57 17.21 -44.46
C ILE A 423 4.42 18.26 -45.21
N PRO A 424 5.41 18.93 -44.56
CA PRO A 424 6.34 19.76 -45.32
C PRO A 424 7.13 18.81 -46.25
N MET A 425 6.80 18.90 -47.54
CA MET A 425 7.55 18.18 -48.57
C MET A 425 8.98 18.72 -48.56
N ALA A 426 9.92 17.89 -48.14
CA ALA A 426 11.32 18.19 -48.31
C ALA A 426 11.61 18.38 -49.79
N PRO A 427 12.36 19.43 -50.17
CA PRO A 427 12.68 19.65 -51.57
C PRO A 427 13.46 18.46 -52.13
N PRO A 428 13.18 18.04 -53.40
CA PRO A 428 13.88 16.91 -53.97
C PRO A 428 15.36 17.26 -54.16
N THR A 429 16.22 16.51 -53.49
CA THR A 429 17.64 16.55 -53.76
C THR A 429 17.88 15.93 -55.14
N GLU A 430 18.19 16.78 -56.11
CA GLU A 430 18.69 16.34 -57.41
C GLU A 430 20.05 15.68 -57.23
N GLU A 431 20.12 14.36 -57.39
CA GLU A 431 21.35 13.73 -57.93
C GLU A 431 21.00 12.69 -58.98
N ARG A 432 21.57 13.01 -60.13
CA ARG A 432 21.64 12.38 -61.40
C ARG A 432 21.95 10.89 -61.36
N GLY A 433 21.26 10.13 -62.20
CA GLY A 433 21.66 8.79 -62.63
C GLY A 433 20.65 8.22 -63.63
N LYS A 434 20.91 8.42 -64.92
CA LYS A 434 20.11 7.91 -66.03
C LYS A 434 20.17 6.40 -66.15
N ALA A 435 19.12 5.90 -66.78
CA ALA A 435 18.96 4.63 -67.53
C ALA A 435 18.22 3.54 -66.71
N ASP A 436 17.28 2.79 -67.20
CA ASP A 436 16.71 2.54 -68.52
C ASP A 436 15.32 1.92 -68.31
N LEU A 437 14.42 2.26 -69.17
CA LEU A 437 13.11 1.62 -69.36
C LEU A 437 13.34 0.19 -69.89
N PHE A 438 12.71 -0.76 -69.28
CA PHE A 438 12.13 -1.99 -69.81
C PHE A 438 12.32 -3.19 -68.86
N GLY A 439 11.22 -3.66 -68.33
CA GLY A 439 10.79 -4.96 -67.94
C GLY A 439 11.80 -6.04 -67.60
N GLN A 440 11.79 -6.37 -66.29
CA GLN A 440 11.92 -7.77 -65.88
C GLN A 440 11.45 -7.87 -64.43
N GLU A 441 10.50 -8.77 -64.21
CA GLU A 441 10.11 -9.25 -62.89
C GLU A 441 11.35 -9.65 -62.09
N ALA A 442 11.73 -8.86 -61.10
CA ALA A 442 12.75 -9.25 -60.15
C ALA A 442 12.12 -10.13 -59.10
N LYS A 443 12.42 -11.42 -59.14
CA LYS A 443 12.24 -12.34 -58.04
C LYS A 443 12.90 -11.76 -56.79
N GLU A 444 12.12 -11.72 -55.71
CA GLU A 444 12.65 -11.54 -54.35
C GLU A 444 13.84 -12.50 -54.10
N PRO A 445 14.95 -12.04 -53.50
CA PRO A 445 16.00 -12.93 -53.12
C PRO A 445 15.51 -13.82 -51.98
N GLU A 446 15.44 -15.10 -52.22
CA GLU A 446 15.30 -16.13 -51.22
C GLU A 446 16.42 -15.98 -50.20
N VAL A 447 16.12 -15.48 -49.03
CA VAL A 447 16.94 -15.60 -47.83
C VAL A 447 16.94 -17.10 -47.48
N PRO A 448 18.10 -17.79 -47.37
CA PRO A 448 18.10 -19.18 -47.01
C PRO A 448 17.52 -19.35 -45.61
N GLU A 449 16.38 -20.02 -45.54
CA GLU A 449 15.76 -20.45 -44.26
C GLU A 449 16.77 -21.33 -43.51
N LYS A 450 17.43 -20.74 -42.52
CA LYS A 450 18.12 -21.53 -41.48
C LYS A 450 17.02 -22.32 -40.77
N LYS A 451 17.03 -23.64 -40.89
CA LYS A 451 16.18 -24.51 -40.10
C LYS A 451 16.37 -24.14 -38.63
N PRO A 452 15.28 -23.83 -37.89
CA PRO A 452 15.41 -23.47 -36.48
C PRO A 452 16.06 -24.61 -35.70
N GLU A 453 16.99 -24.27 -34.81
CA GLU A 453 17.64 -25.22 -33.91
C GLU A 453 16.56 -25.86 -32.98
N LYS A 454 16.78 -27.15 -32.62
CA LYS A 454 15.86 -27.84 -31.70
C LYS A 454 15.99 -27.24 -30.31
N ALA A 455 14.86 -27.02 -29.64
CA ALA A 455 14.80 -26.44 -28.30
C ALA A 455 15.51 -27.32 -27.25
N ALA A 456 16.23 -26.68 -26.35
CA ALA A 456 16.85 -27.31 -25.17
C ALA A 456 15.79 -27.48 -24.02
N PRO A 457 16.04 -28.32 -23.01
CA PRO A 457 15.14 -28.47 -21.86
C PRO A 457 14.81 -27.15 -21.13
N GLU A 458 15.76 -26.21 -21.10
CA GLU A 458 15.59 -24.88 -20.52
C GLU A 458 14.55 -24.04 -21.29
N ASP A 459 14.52 -24.19 -22.62
CA ASP A 459 13.54 -23.53 -23.48
C ASP A 459 12.12 -24.06 -23.24
N LEU A 460 11.97 -25.35 -22.96
CA LEU A 460 10.69 -25.97 -22.61
C LEU A 460 10.17 -25.48 -21.25
N GLN A 461 11.06 -25.24 -20.32
CA GLN A 461 10.72 -24.65 -19.02
C GLN A 461 10.29 -23.19 -19.17
N TYR A 462 10.95 -22.44 -20.02
CA TYR A 462 10.54 -21.07 -20.37
C TYR A 462 9.14 -21.04 -20.99
N ILE A 463 8.84 -21.94 -21.92
CA ILE A 463 7.53 -22.09 -22.56
C ILE A 463 6.44 -22.39 -21.52
N LYS A 464 6.73 -23.31 -20.58
CA LYS A 464 5.80 -23.66 -19.50
C LYS A 464 5.48 -22.44 -18.62
N ASN A 465 6.49 -21.68 -18.24
CA ASN A 465 6.32 -20.50 -17.37
C ASN A 465 5.59 -19.34 -18.07
N ASN A 466 5.70 -19.24 -19.39
CA ASN A 466 5.07 -18.19 -20.19
C ASN A 466 3.87 -18.71 -21.03
N TRP A 467 3.23 -19.80 -20.62
CA TRP A 467 2.14 -20.46 -21.35
C TRP A 467 1.00 -19.51 -21.71
N ASN A 468 0.60 -18.63 -20.79
CA ASN A 468 -0.48 -17.67 -21.01
C ASN A 468 -0.20 -16.71 -22.18
N MET A 469 1.06 -16.38 -22.43
CA MET A 469 1.47 -15.52 -23.54
C MET A 469 1.33 -16.24 -24.90
N ILE A 470 1.61 -17.54 -24.93
CA ILE A 470 1.42 -18.40 -26.12
C ILE A 470 -0.06 -18.58 -26.42
N VAL A 471 -0.86 -18.86 -25.39
CA VAL A 471 -2.33 -18.97 -25.49
C VAL A 471 -2.96 -17.66 -25.98
N GLY A 472 -2.39 -16.51 -25.59
CA GLY A 472 -2.83 -15.19 -26.01
C GLY A 472 -2.79 -14.97 -27.53
N GLN A 473 -1.90 -15.67 -28.26
CA GLN A 473 -1.74 -15.57 -29.72
C GLN A 473 -2.64 -16.50 -30.53
N THR A 474 -3.35 -17.40 -29.86
CA THR A 474 -4.34 -18.25 -30.48
C THR A 474 -5.73 -17.60 -30.48
N SER A 475 -6.64 -18.01 -31.36
CA SER A 475 -7.98 -17.44 -31.50
C SER A 475 -9.08 -18.50 -31.43
N GLY A 476 -10.32 -18.05 -31.19
CA GLY A 476 -11.53 -18.91 -31.24
C GLY A 476 -11.59 -19.97 -30.15
N MET A 477 -12.24 -21.11 -30.48
CA MET A 477 -12.42 -22.24 -29.56
C MET A 477 -11.10 -22.87 -29.13
N PHE A 478 -10.07 -22.84 -29.97
CA PHE A 478 -8.76 -23.39 -29.65
C PHE A 478 -8.09 -22.64 -28.48
N LYS A 479 -8.23 -21.33 -28.47
CA LYS A 479 -7.78 -20.50 -27.32
C LYS A 479 -8.46 -20.89 -26.02
N SER A 480 -9.77 -21.16 -26.05
CA SER A 480 -10.54 -21.56 -24.88
C SER A 480 -10.06 -22.91 -24.31
N PHE A 481 -9.72 -23.85 -25.16
CA PHE A 481 -9.19 -25.16 -24.74
C PHE A 481 -7.76 -25.05 -24.21
N LEU A 482 -6.88 -24.28 -24.87
CA LEU A 482 -5.51 -24.08 -24.43
C LEU A 482 -5.42 -23.31 -23.12
N SER A 483 -6.39 -22.44 -22.80
CA SER A 483 -6.41 -21.69 -21.53
C SER A 483 -6.65 -22.60 -20.32
N THR A 484 -7.26 -23.78 -20.52
CA THR A 484 -7.49 -24.78 -19.47
C THR A 484 -6.49 -25.94 -19.53
N ALA A 485 -5.63 -25.98 -20.57
CA ALA A 485 -4.62 -27.02 -20.75
C ALA A 485 -3.37 -26.76 -19.91
N VAL A 486 -2.73 -27.81 -19.44
CA VAL A 486 -1.51 -27.77 -18.64
C VAL A 486 -0.32 -28.23 -19.48
N PRO A 487 0.67 -27.34 -19.76
CA PRO A 487 1.89 -27.74 -20.46
C PRO A 487 2.80 -28.53 -19.52
N LYS A 488 3.26 -29.69 -19.96
CA LYS A 488 4.20 -30.58 -19.24
C LYS A 488 5.34 -30.96 -20.14
N TYR A 489 6.51 -31.24 -19.59
CA TYR A 489 7.63 -31.85 -20.31
C TYR A 489 8.29 -32.90 -19.42
N ASN A 490 8.88 -33.92 -20.05
CA ASN A 490 9.57 -34.99 -19.34
C ASN A 490 11.09 -34.81 -19.50
N GLY A 491 11.73 -34.23 -18.47
CA GLY A 491 13.18 -34.02 -18.45
C GLY A 491 14.00 -35.31 -18.27
N ALA A 492 13.38 -36.40 -17.82
CA ALA A 492 14.09 -37.65 -17.51
C ALA A 492 14.36 -38.53 -18.72
N THR A 493 13.55 -38.46 -19.81
CA THR A 493 13.69 -39.30 -20.98
C THR A 493 14.58 -38.74 -22.09
N GLY A 494 15.08 -37.50 -21.95
CA GLY A 494 15.88 -36.81 -22.95
C GLY A 494 15.15 -36.47 -24.25
N GLU A 495 13.85 -36.70 -24.33
CA GLU A 495 13.00 -36.30 -25.44
C GLU A 495 12.59 -34.84 -25.30
N ASN A 496 13.05 -33.98 -26.21
CA ASN A 496 12.70 -32.55 -26.23
C ASN A 496 11.29 -32.33 -26.80
N ARG A 497 10.25 -32.91 -26.12
CA ARG A 497 8.85 -32.79 -26.48
C ARG A 497 8.07 -32.04 -25.43
N LEU A 498 7.15 -31.18 -25.88
CA LEU A 498 6.19 -30.48 -25.03
C LEU A 498 4.86 -31.21 -25.07
N TYR A 499 4.41 -31.70 -23.91
CA TYR A 499 3.09 -32.33 -23.77
C TYR A 499 2.08 -31.27 -23.31
N VAL A 500 0.96 -31.13 -24.05
CA VAL A 500 -0.14 -30.24 -23.70
C VAL A 500 -1.32 -31.11 -23.26
N GLU A 501 -1.56 -31.16 -21.94
CA GLU A 501 -2.61 -32.00 -21.35
C GLU A 501 -3.90 -31.19 -21.21
N PHE A 502 -4.95 -31.65 -21.91
CA PHE A 502 -6.29 -31.08 -21.80
C PHE A 502 -7.09 -31.79 -20.70
N THR A 503 -7.77 -30.96 -19.87
CA THR A 503 -8.60 -31.45 -18.75
C THR A 503 -10.03 -31.75 -19.13
N ASN A 504 -10.44 -31.46 -20.38
CA ASN A 504 -11.82 -31.61 -20.86
C ASN A 504 -11.90 -32.57 -22.05
N ASP A 505 -12.76 -33.57 -21.97
CA ASP A 505 -12.99 -34.55 -23.04
C ASP A 505 -13.49 -33.92 -24.36
N LEU A 506 -14.12 -32.73 -24.28
CA LEU A 506 -14.55 -31.98 -25.47
C LEU A 506 -13.36 -31.48 -26.32
N ALA A 507 -12.16 -31.43 -25.74
CA ALA A 507 -10.93 -31.04 -26.44
C ALA A 507 -10.34 -32.20 -27.30
N GLN A 508 -10.91 -33.41 -27.28
CA GLN A 508 -10.38 -34.57 -28.01
C GLN A 508 -10.28 -34.30 -29.52
N GLY A 509 -11.27 -33.64 -30.11
CA GLY A 509 -11.23 -33.23 -31.51
C GLY A 509 -10.14 -32.21 -31.84
N CYS A 510 -9.73 -31.39 -30.87
CA CYS A 510 -8.63 -30.45 -31.02
C CYS A 510 -7.25 -31.10 -30.81
N ALA A 511 -7.16 -32.08 -29.93
CA ALA A 511 -5.93 -32.81 -29.65
C ALA A 511 -5.48 -33.73 -30.79
N GLN A 512 -6.45 -34.20 -31.60
CA GLN A 512 -6.19 -35.09 -32.76
C GLN A 512 -6.04 -34.34 -34.09
N ASP A 513 -6.22 -33.00 -34.09
CA ASP A 513 -6.18 -32.17 -35.30
C ASP A 513 -4.73 -31.78 -35.64
N PRO A 514 -4.14 -32.29 -36.75
CA PRO A 514 -2.76 -32.01 -37.11
C PRO A 514 -2.53 -30.51 -37.44
N GLU A 515 -3.52 -29.80 -37.99
CA GLU A 515 -3.41 -28.39 -38.33
C GLU A 515 -3.24 -27.53 -37.08
N LYS A 516 -3.93 -27.87 -36.01
CA LYS A 516 -3.82 -27.14 -34.71
C LYS A 516 -2.53 -27.44 -34.00
N LYS A 517 -1.99 -28.65 -34.15
CA LYS A 517 -0.66 -29.00 -33.65
C LYS A 517 0.41 -28.15 -34.35
N GLU A 518 0.37 -28.14 -35.69
CA GLU A 518 1.34 -27.37 -36.49
C GLU A 518 1.25 -25.84 -36.22
N LEU A 519 0.03 -25.31 -36.04
CA LEU A 519 -0.19 -23.92 -35.66
C LEU A 519 0.44 -23.60 -34.31
N LEU A 520 0.32 -24.46 -33.31
CA LEU A 520 0.91 -24.26 -31.99
C LEU A 520 2.43 -24.34 -32.05
N GLU A 521 3.00 -25.29 -32.80
CA GLU A 521 4.45 -25.39 -33.05
C GLU A 521 5.00 -24.15 -33.75
N GLN A 522 4.28 -23.59 -34.73
CA GLN A 522 4.67 -22.34 -35.41
C GLN A 522 4.61 -21.12 -34.47
N ILE A 523 3.61 -21.01 -33.60
CA ILE A 523 3.52 -19.93 -32.61
C ILE A 523 4.68 -20.02 -31.63
N ILE A 524 4.99 -21.22 -31.14
CA ILE A 524 6.12 -21.45 -30.23
C ILE A 524 7.45 -21.11 -30.94
N ALA A 525 7.63 -21.54 -32.17
CA ALA A 525 8.84 -21.27 -32.95
C ALA A 525 9.04 -19.77 -33.23
N ARG A 526 7.96 -19.03 -33.47
CA ARG A 526 8.03 -17.55 -33.63
C ARG A 526 8.46 -16.84 -32.37
N GLN A 527 8.08 -17.34 -31.20
CA GLN A 527 8.40 -16.69 -29.92
C GLN A 527 9.77 -17.08 -29.39
N THR A 528 10.18 -18.32 -29.55
CA THR A 528 11.43 -18.84 -28.98
C THR A 528 12.59 -18.85 -29.99
N GLY A 529 12.29 -18.71 -31.30
CA GLY A 529 13.27 -18.86 -32.37
C GLY A 529 13.72 -20.31 -32.59
N LYS A 530 13.14 -21.28 -31.88
CA LYS A 530 13.54 -22.70 -31.87
C LYS A 530 12.36 -23.61 -32.19
N SER A 531 12.61 -24.75 -32.81
CA SER A 531 11.57 -25.74 -33.10
C SER A 531 11.32 -26.65 -31.90
N VAL A 532 10.04 -26.78 -31.52
CA VAL A 532 9.56 -27.64 -30.43
C VAL A 532 8.55 -28.62 -31.01
N GLU A 533 8.73 -29.88 -30.72
CA GLU A 533 7.73 -30.89 -31.04
C GLU A 533 6.65 -30.93 -29.97
N VAL A 534 5.40 -30.67 -30.33
CA VAL A 534 4.26 -30.64 -29.43
C VAL A 534 3.43 -31.91 -29.53
N GLU A 535 3.08 -32.49 -28.39
CA GLU A 535 2.15 -33.61 -28.31
C GLU A 535 0.95 -33.23 -27.45
N MET A 536 -0.25 -33.26 -28.03
CA MET A 536 -1.50 -32.90 -27.37
C MET A 536 -2.20 -34.16 -26.85
N VAL A 537 -2.45 -34.23 -25.53
CA VAL A 537 -3.02 -35.40 -24.86
C VAL A 537 -4.27 -35.01 -24.06
N VAL A 538 -5.32 -35.82 -24.11
CA VAL A 538 -6.51 -35.64 -23.26
C VAL A 538 -6.39 -36.54 -22.04
N ARG A 539 -6.54 -35.97 -20.84
CA ARG A 539 -6.47 -36.69 -19.58
C ARG A 539 -7.65 -37.63 -19.43
N ARG A 540 -7.40 -38.93 -19.42
CA ARG A 540 -8.42 -39.95 -19.04
C ARG A 540 -8.33 -40.14 -17.52
N LEU A 541 -9.46 -40.05 -16.84
CA LEU A 541 -9.60 -40.21 -15.38
C LEU A 541 -9.11 -41.56 -14.82
N ASP A 542 -8.91 -42.58 -15.68
CA ASP A 542 -8.57 -43.95 -15.30
C ASP A 542 -7.16 -44.41 -15.72
N ALA A 543 -6.28 -43.52 -16.19
CA ALA A 543 -4.93 -43.93 -16.59
C ALA A 543 -3.92 -43.75 -15.44
N PRO A 544 -2.99 -44.70 -15.23
CA PRO A 544 -1.95 -44.58 -14.22
C PRO A 544 -1.06 -43.35 -14.50
N ARG A 545 -0.61 -42.68 -13.46
CA ARG A 545 0.24 -41.49 -13.50
C ARG A 545 1.63 -41.84 -14.04
N GLU A 546 1.82 -41.80 -15.37
CA GLU A 546 3.13 -41.99 -16.02
C GLU A 546 3.89 -40.69 -16.33
N LEU A 547 3.32 -39.51 -16.06
CA LEU A 547 4.02 -38.23 -16.19
C LEU A 547 4.43 -37.78 -14.80
N ALA A 548 5.66 -38.08 -14.43
CA ALA A 548 6.24 -37.70 -13.12
C ALA A 548 6.22 -36.20 -12.91
N GLU A 549 5.61 -35.75 -11.83
CA GLU A 549 5.93 -34.47 -11.24
C GLU A 549 7.40 -34.53 -10.82
N ILE A 550 8.18 -33.51 -11.16
CA ILE A 550 9.58 -33.43 -10.71
C ILE A 550 9.54 -33.36 -9.18
N SER A 551 10.00 -34.42 -8.53
CA SER A 551 10.17 -34.47 -7.08
C SER A 551 11.20 -33.42 -6.66
N VAL A 552 10.98 -32.80 -5.51
CA VAL A 552 11.94 -31.87 -4.89
C VAL A 552 13.30 -32.54 -4.71
N ASP A 553 13.33 -33.86 -4.53
CA ASP A 553 14.54 -34.69 -4.40
C ASP A 553 15.41 -34.73 -5.65
N ASP A 554 14.82 -34.64 -6.85
CA ASP A 554 15.56 -34.63 -8.12
C ASP A 554 16.24 -33.29 -8.38
N ILE A 555 15.69 -32.19 -7.83
CA ILE A 555 16.29 -30.86 -7.89
C ILE A 555 17.46 -30.77 -6.90
N LEU A 556 17.29 -31.30 -5.69
CA LEU A 556 18.32 -31.29 -4.65
C LEU A 556 19.54 -32.13 -5.04
N LYS A 557 19.36 -33.28 -5.72
CA LYS A 557 20.47 -34.13 -6.19
C LYS A 557 21.27 -33.53 -7.35
N LYS A 558 20.70 -32.62 -8.13
CA LYS A 558 21.37 -31.99 -9.28
C LYS A 558 22.12 -30.70 -8.97
N GLU A 559 21.69 -29.92 -7.99
CA GLU A 559 22.28 -28.61 -7.67
C GLU A 559 23.10 -28.59 -6.38
N VAL A 560 22.94 -29.57 -5.50
CA VAL A 560 23.67 -29.62 -4.22
C VAL A 560 24.56 -30.85 -4.19
N HIS A 561 25.89 -30.63 -4.34
CA HIS A 561 26.92 -31.68 -4.23
C HIS A 561 27.17 -32.08 -2.76
N MET A 562 26.14 -32.40 -2.00
CA MET A 562 26.25 -32.91 -0.63
C MET A 562 25.31 -34.10 -0.47
N ASP A 563 25.79 -35.13 0.24
CA ASP A 563 25.01 -36.31 0.60
C ASP A 563 23.89 -35.90 1.55
N VAL A 564 22.64 -35.94 1.10
CA VAL A 564 21.45 -35.66 1.89
C VAL A 564 20.93 -37.01 2.42
N VAL A 565 20.91 -37.18 3.74
CA VAL A 565 20.27 -38.29 4.42
C VAL A 565 18.83 -37.87 4.73
N VAL A 566 17.87 -38.53 4.13
CA VAL A 566 16.44 -38.35 4.44
C VAL A 566 16.11 -39.29 5.60
N GLU A 567 15.76 -38.74 6.77
CA GLU A 567 15.16 -39.49 7.87
C GLU A 567 13.64 -39.60 7.60
N GLU A 568 13.15 -40.82 7.39
CA GLU A 568 11.72 -41.12 7.36
C GLU A 568 11.18 -41.06 8.79
N GLU A 569 10.20 -40.19 9.05
CA GLU A 569 9.43 -40.26 10.30
C GLU A 569 8.57 -41.54 10.31
N PRO A 570 8.51 -42.26 11.44
CA PRO A 570 7.67 -43.46 11.51
C PRO A 570 6.19 -43.07 11.47
N GLU A 571 5.43 -43.74 10.59
CA GLU A 571 3.97 -43.71 10.57
C GLU A 571 3.44 -44.21 11.93
N ASP A 572 2.77 -43.32 12.65
CA ASP A 572 2.01 -43.70 13.87
C ASP A 572 0.76 -44.50 13.44
N GLU A 573 0.63 -45.71 13.99
CA GLU A 573 -0.55 -46.59 13.96
C GLU A 573 -1.80 -45.98 14.63
#